data_9969cc75ad7dcca523377d657f6ae815
#
_entry.id   9969cc75ad7dcca523377d657f6ae815
#
_cell.length_a   1.000
_cell.length_b   1.000
_cell.length_c   1.000
_cell.angle_alpha   90.00
_cell.angle_beta   90.00
_cell.angle_gamma   90.00
#
_symmetry.space_group_name_H-M   'P 1'
#
loop_
_entity.id
_entity.type
_entity.pdbx_description
1 polymer ?
#
loop_
_entity_poly.entity_id
_entity_poly.type
_entity_poly.pdbx_seq_one_letter_code
_entity_poly.pdbx_strand_id
1 'polypeptide(L)'
;MKKINKENLITCIIILLFILILVPMIYISKYNYPSSDDYTYGIETHKKWNETHSLIEVIKTSIERTKNTFTEWQGSFTAIFLMTLQPSIFGEQYYWLTTILLVGIFVLSNMYLMKVILCDYLKCSRNIFLLVALSLITISVQFVPNAGESFYWYNGSIYYTFFYSIALILFGKVLKILKEEDSSKINTIIACILAFFIGTSNYCTALVCNIILALVEFIMIIKKDKKAINIGIILAICLTALMISVKAPGNSVRQAATSNKMSEINSIIYSLKFGKIFLEKWTTSINIIFYISLIPIMLKILKKMKYQFKMPILVTIITYGIFSAQLTPVLYAQNASFPPRLLCIVYYSMYWLVIINIFYWLGYINNKIEITEDKNSYRYCYIIILLIGIMCVTYNYKSSNSYIAIKSIQTGEAIRYKEQMEERIKKYKDKNIQDVEVEKIKEKPYLLFVSDLTENPEDWLNGLV
;
A
#
# COMPACT_ATOMS: atom_id res chain seq x y z
N MET A 1 -34.34 30.16 2.07
CA MET A 1 -33.59 28.88 1.94
C MET A 1 -32.34 29.14 1.11
N LYS A 2 -31.12 28.94 1.66
CA LYS A 2 -29.87 29.01 0.87
C LYS A 2 -29.92 27.91 -0.20
N LYS A 3 -29.81 28.29 -1.47
CA LYS A 3 -29.71 27.35 -2.61
C LYS A 3 -28.54 26.38 -2.33
N ILE A 4 -28.84 25.13 -2.08
CA ILE A 4 -27.77 24.11 -1.85
C ILE A 4 -26.90 24.08 -3.11
N ASN A 5 -25.59 24.31 -2.93
CA ASN A 5 -24.65 24.24 -4.03
C ASN A 5 -24.59 22.77 -4.51
N LYS A 6 -24.95 22.52 -5.77
CA LYS A 6 -24.99 21.17 -6.36
C LYS A 6 -23.66 20.43 -6.20
N GLU A 7 -22.51 21.14 -6.28
CA GLU A 7 -21.20 20.53 -6.09
C GLU A 7 -21.01 20.02 -4.64
N ASN A 8 -21.47 20.76 -3.64
CA ASN A 8 -21.43 20.33 -2.25
C ASN A 8 -22.32 19.11 -2.00
N LEU A 9 -23.52 19.09 -2.60
CA LEU A 9 -24.43 17.94 -2.47
C LEU A 9 -23.79 16.67 -3.04
N ILE A 10 -23.21 16.74 -4.25
CA ILE A 10 -22.56 15.59 -4.88
C ILE A 10 -21.35 15.14 -4.04
N THR A 11 -20.56 16.07 -3.51
CA THR A 11 -19.44 15.75 -2.63
C THR A 11 -19.89 15.02 -1.37
N CYS A 12 -21.01 15.45 -0.75
CA CYS A 12 -21.58 14.74 0.40
C CYS A 12 -22.04 13.32 0.03
N ILE A 13 -22.66 13.14 -1.13
CA ILE A 13 -23.06 11.81 -1.62
C ILE A 13 -21.84 10.91 -1.80
N ILE A 14 -20.75 11.42 -2.39
CA ILE A 14 -19.51 10.64 -2.59
C ILE A 14 -18.89 10.24 -1.25
N ILE A 15 -18.85 11.14 -0.27
CA ILE A 15 -18.38 10.82 1.08
C ILE A 15 -19.22 9.72 1.70
N LEU A 16 -20.55 9.83 1.61
CA LEU A 16 -21.47 8.82 2.14
C LEU A 16 -21.27 7.46 1.46
N LEU A 17 -21.19 7.44 0.13
CA LEU A 17 -20.93 6.20 -0.63
C LEU A 17 -19.59 5.58 -0.24
N PHE A 18 -18.54 6.39 -0.08
CA PHE A 18 -17.23 5.92 0.35
C PHE A 18 -17.30 5.24 1.73
N ILE A 19 -17.99 5.86 2.68
CA ILE A 19 -18.19 5.28 4.02
C ILE A 19 -18.97 3.97 3.91
N LEU A 20 -20.11 3.96 3.20
CA LEU A 20 -20.94 2.77 3.02
C LEU A 20 -20.20 1.60 2.38
N ILE A 21 -19.28 1.87 1.46
CA ILE A 21 -18.46 0.86 0.81
C ILE A 21 -17.42 0.28 1.78
N LEU A 22 -16.88 1.05 2.71
CA LEU A 22 -15.89 0.56 3.68
C LEU A 22 -16.53 -0.25 4.83
N VAL A 23 -17.78 0.04 5.19
CA VAL A 23 -18.46 -0.60 6.32
C VAL A 23 -18.44 -2.13 6.26
N PRO A 24 -18.78 -2.81 5.14
CA PRO A 24 -18.73 -4.27 5.09
C PRO A 24 -17.31 -4.84 5.30
N MET A 25 -16.30 -4.17 4.76
CA MET A 25 -14.90 -4.57 4.90
C MET A 25 -14.42 -4.46 6.35
N ILE A 26 -14.80 -3.39 7.04
CA ILE A 26 -14.47 -3.23 8.47
C ILE A 26 -15.31 -4.19 9.31
N TYR A 27 -16.58 -4.41 8.98
CA TYR A 27 -17.44 -5.29 9.76
C TYR A 27 -17.00 -6.76 9.72
N ILE A 28 -16.60 -7.28 8.54
CA ILE A 28 -16.14 -8.68 8.42
C ILE A 28 -14.87 -8.94 9.22
N SER A 29 -14.05 -7.90 9.50
CA SER A 29 -12.80 -8.06 10.25
C SER A 29 -12.99 -8.63 11.65
N LYS A 30 -14.18 -8.51 12.27
CA LYS A 30 -14.49 -9.14 13.55
C LYS A 30 -14.41 -10.67 13.55
N TYR A 31 -14.38 -11.28 12.38
CA TYR A 31 -14.19 -12.71 12.17
C TYR A 31 -12.75 -13.08 11.78
N ASN A 32 -11.82 -12.10 11.79
CA ASN A 32 -10.44 -12.27 11.39
C ASN A 32 -9.57 -12.84 12.53
N TYR A 33 -8.64 -13.72 12.17
CA TYR A 33 -7.72 -14.38 13.10
C TYR A 33 -6.28 -14.36 12.57
N PRO A 34 -5.26 -14.45 13.47
CA PRO A 34 -3.87 -14.61 13.06
C PRO A 34 -3.70 -15.84 12.17
N SER A 35 -2.77 -15.74 11.22
CA SER A 35 -2.50 -16.82 10.27
C SER A 35 -1.02 -16.83 9.88
N SER A 36 -0.48 -18.01 9.54
CA SER A 36 0.87 -18.15 8.98
C SER A 36 1.94 -17.47 9.87
N ASP A 37 2.76 -16.62 9.30
CA ASP A 37 3.86 -15.91 9.96
C ASP A 37 3.45 -15.07 11.20
N ASP A 38 2.16 -14.78 11.38
CA ASP A 38 1.70 -14.03 12.55
C ASP A 38 2.04 -14.78 13.84
N TYR A 39 1.89 -16.11 13.86
CA TYR A 39 2.26 -16.91 15.03
C TYR A 39 3.76 -16.84 15.27
N THR A 40 4.59 -17.03 14.26
CA THR A 40 6.05 -17.03 14.38
C THR A 40 6.60 -15.71 14.90
N TYR A 41 6.10 -14.58 14.38
CA TYR A 41 6.59 -13.26 14.80
C TYR A 41 5.97 -12.78 16.11
N GLY A 42 4.74 -13.22 16.44
CA GLY A 42 4.01 -12.76 17.62
C GLY A 42 4.21 -13.59 18.88
N ILE A 43 4.72 -14.82 18.80
CA ILE A 43 4.74 -15.76 19.93
C ILE A 43 5.54 -15.27 21.13
N GLU A 44 6.75 -14.75 20.93
CA GLU A 44 7.62 -14.31 22.03
C GLU A 44 7.04 -13.08 22.74
N THR A 45 6.53 -12.13 21.98
CA THR A 45 5.90 -10.91 22.50
C THR A 45 4.56 -11.22 23.17
N HIS A 46 3.79 -12.19 22.66
CA HIS A 46 2.57 -12.68 23.30
C HIS A 46 2.87 -13.35 24.66
N LYS A 47 3.86 -14.25 24.69
CA LYS A 47 4.32 -14.88 25.96
C LYS A 47 4.73 -13.82 26.97
N LYS A 48 5.53 -12.84 26.53
CA LYS A 48 6.03 -11.78 27.41
C LYS A 48 4.89 -10.90 27.93
N TRP A 49 3.89 -10.61 27.10
CA TRP A 49 2.68 -9.88 27.54
C TRP A 49 1.92 -10.66 28.61
N ASN A 50 1.69 -11.96 28.40
CA ASN A 50 0.95 -12.81 29.36
C ASN A 50 1.70 -12.98 30.69
N GLU A 51 3.05 -12.98 30.68
CA GLU A 51 3.86 -13.08 31.89
C GLU A 51 3.90 -11.79 32.71
N THR A 52 3.97 -10.64 32.03
CA THR A 52 4.34 -9.37 32.70
C THR A 52 3.29 -8.29 32.64
N HIS A 53 2.35 -8.36 31.69
CA HIS A 53 1.42 -7.27 31.33
C HIS A 53 2.10 -5.91 31.14
N SER A 54 3.40 -5.91 30.76
CA SER A 54 4.24 -4.73 30.60
C SER A 54 4.54 -4.46 29.13
N LEU A 55 4.08 -3.32 28.59
CA LEU A 55 4.42 -2.89 27.23
C LEU A 55 5.92 -2.66 27.07
N ILE A 56 6.63 -2.25 28.12
CA ILE A 56 8.08 -2.03 28.05
C ILE A 56 8.80 -3.36 27.80
N GLU A 57 8.40 -4.43 28.52
CA GLU A 57 8.98 -5.76 28.33
C GLU A 57 8.62 -6.34 26.95
N VAL A 58 7.41 -6.13 26.47
CA VAL A 58 7.02 -6.50 25.10
C VAL A 58 7.90 -5.79 24.07
N ILE A 59 8.16 -4.49 24.21
CA ILE A 59 9.02 -3.73 23.30
C ILE A 59 10.47 -4.24 23.35
N LYS A 60 11.02 -4.56 24.53
CA LYS A 60 12.35 -5.14 24.65
C LYS A 60 12.44 -6.49 23.95
N THR A 61 11.46 -7.36 24.15
CA THR A 61 11.37 -8.67 23.47
C THR A 61 11.27 -8.48 21.94
N SER A 62 10.48 -7.52 21.48
CA SER A 62 10.38 -7.16 20.07
C SER A 62 11.73 -6.73 19.47
N ILE A 63 12.50 -5.89 20.19
CA ILE A 63 13.84 -5.47 19.77
C ILE A 63 14.80 -6.67 19.69
N GLU A 64 14.77 -7.56 20.67
CA GLU A 64 15.61 -8.76 20.71
C GLU A 64 15.26 -9.70 19.55
N ARG A 65 13.99 -10.01 19.33
CA ARG A 65 13.54 -10.81 18.18
C ARG A 65 13.94 -10.19 16.85
N THR A 66 13.87 -8.87 16.73
CA THR A 66 14.28 -8.15 15.54
C THR A 66 15.79 -8.28 15.29
N LYS A 67 16.63 -8.20 16.32
CA LYS A 67 18.09 -8.42 16.21
C LYS A 67 18.40 -9.84 15.76
N ASN A 68 17.76 -10.85 16.36
CA ASN A 68 17.94 -12.24 15.97
C ASN A 68 17.55 -12.46 14.50
N THR A 69 16.38 -11.95 14.08
CA THR A 69 15.95 -12.06 12.69
C THR A 69 16.89 -11.35 11.72
N PHE A 70 17.50 -10.22 12.11
CA PHE A 70 18.47 -9.49 11.28
C PHE A 70 19.73 -10.33 10.99
N THR A 71 20.17 -11.13 11.95
CA THR A 71 21.35 -11.99 11.80
C THR A 71 21.03 -13.34 11.16
N GLU A 72 19.84 -13.89 11.38
CA GLU A 72 19.49 -15.26 11.05
C GLU A 72 18.63 -15.43 9.80
N TRP A 73 17.88 -14.38 9.40
CA TRP A 73 16.86 -14.54 8.35
C TRP A 73 16.77 -13.40 7.34
N GLN A 74 16.56 -12.12 7.79
CA GLN A 74 16.39 -10.99 6.87
C GLN A 74 16.65 -9.63 7.50
N GLY A 75 17.13 -8.69 6.67
CA GLY A 75 17.58 -7.38 7.10
C GLY A 75 16.50 -6.29 7.24
N SER A 76 15.24 -6.54 6.90
CA SER A 76 14.15 -5.56 6.93
C SER A 76 13.64 -5.29 8.36
N PHE A 77 14.53 -4.82 9.22
CA PHE A 77 14.33 -4.83 10.67
C PHE A 77 13.19 -3.94 11.17
N THR A 78 12.88 -2.80 10.53
CA THR A 78 11.71 -2.01 10.95
C THR A 78 10.39 -2.73 10.67
N ALA A 79 10.30 -3.45 9.54
CA ALA A 79 9.14 -4.25 9.25
C ALA A 79 9.00 -5.42 10.24
N ILE A 80 10.11 -6.12 10.55
CA ILE A 80 10.13 -7.20 11.53
C ILE A 80 9.70 -6.70 12.91
N PHE A 81 10.25 -5.56 13.36
CA PHE A 81 9.85 -4.96 14.64
C PHE A 81 8.33 -4.74 14.71
N LEU A 82 7.71 -4.21 13.66
CA LEU A 82 6.26 -4.04 13.62
C LEU A 82 5.50 -5.36 13.55
N MET A 83 6.02 -6.39 12.85
CA MET A 83 5.41 -7.71 12.78
C MET A 83 5.30 -8.38 14.16
N THR A 84 6.28 -8.15 15.04
CA THR A 84 6.25 -8.69 16.40
C THR A 84 5.26 -7.97 17.32
N LEU A 85 4.72 -6.81 16.92
CA LEU A 85 3.78 -5.97 17.68
C LEU A 85 2.35 -6.04 17.13
N GLN A 86 1.97 -7.16 16.53
CA GLN A 86 0.63 -7.36 16.01
C GLN A 86 -0.45 -7.31 17.11
N PRO A 87 -1.70 -6.93 16.78
CA PRO A 87 -2.76 -6.81 17.80
C PRO A 87 -3.06 -8.09 18.57
N SER A 88 -2.85 -9.26 17.96
CA SER A 88 -3.10 -10.56 18.60
C SER A 88 -2.15 -10.89 19.76
N ILE A 89 -1.04 -10.17 19.94
CA ILE A 89 -0.18 -10.38 21.12
C ILE A 89 -0.89 -10.05 22.43
N PHE A 90 -1.91 -9.18 22.38
CA PHE A 90 -2.76 -8.85 23.52
C PHE A 90 -3.97 -9.80 23.68
N GLY A 91 -4.17 -10.67 22.72
CA GLY A 91 -5.25 -11.65 22.61
C GLY A 91 -5.81 -11.70 21.19
N GLU A 92 -6.16 -12.91 20.72
CA GLU A 92 -6.62 -13.14 19.36
C GLU A 92 -7.91 -12.34 19.03
N GLN A 93 -8.72 -12.05 20.04
CA GLN A 93 -9.93 -11.23 19.90
C GLN A 93 -9.65 -9.78 19.43
N TYR A 94 -8.41 -9.29 19.53
CA TYR A 94 -8.03 -7.96 19.07
C TYR A 94 -7.50 -7.93 17.63
N TYR A 95 -7.39 -9.09 16.97
CA TYR A 95 -6.80 -9.16 15.64
C TYR A 95 -7.58 -8.38 14.57
N TRP A 96 -8.88 -8.14 14.77
CA TRP A 96 -9.71 -7.28 13.91
C TRP A 96 -9.17 -5.84 13.76
N LEU A 97 -8.40 -5.36 14.73
CA LEU A 97 -7.75 -4.04 14.65
C LEU A 97 -6.77 -3.94 13.46
N THR A 98 -6.24 -5.06 12.99
CA THR A 98 -5.39 -5.13 11.79
C THR A 98 -6.03 -4.40 10.61
N THR A 99 -7.26 -4.75 10.28
CA THR A 99 -7.96 -4.15 9.12
C THR A 99 -8.21 -2.66 9.32
N ILE A 100 -8.61 -2.24 10.51
CA ILE A 100 -8.83 -0.82 10.80
C ILE A 100 -7.53 -0.03 10.65
N LEU A 101 -6.43 -0.54 11.20
CA LEU A 101 -5.13 0.09 11.14
C LEU A 101 -4.65 0.22 9.68
N LEU A 102 -4.73 -0.87 8.90
CA LEU A 102 -4.18 -0.91 7.54
C LEU A 102 -5.05 -0.14 6.53
N VAL A 103 -6.37 -0.28 6.58
CA VAL A 103 -7.29 0.53 5.77
C VAL A 103 -7.19 2.00 6.18
N GLY A 104 -7.13 2.27 7.49
CA GLY A 104 -7.01 3.62 8.03
C GLY A 104 -5.76 4.34 7.53
N ILE A 105 -4.58 3.74 7.69
CA ILE A 105 -3.32 4.36 7.23
C ILE A 105 -3.30 4.52 5.70
N PHE A 106 -3.81 3.55 4.94
CA PHE A 106 -3.91 3.64 3.49
C PHE A 106 -4.80 4.81 3.04
N VAL A 107 -5.97 4.96 3.65
CA VAL A 107 -6.88 6.08 3.36
C VAL A 107 -6.24 7.41 3.73
N LEU A 108 -5.70 7.53 4.95
CA LEU A 108 -5.12 8.78 5.45
C LEU A 108 -3.91 9.24 4.64
N SER A 109 -3.02 8.33 4.26
CA SER A 109 -1.82 8.63 3.47
C SER A 109 -2.15 9.10 2.06
N ASN A 110 -3.10 8.43 1.39
CA ASN A 110 -3.59 8.85 0.08
C ASN A 110 -4.30 10.22 0.16
N MET A 111 -5.18 10.42 1.15
CA MET A 111 -5.83 11.72 1.38
C MET A 111 -4.81 12.83 1.62
N TYR A 112 -3.75 12.54 2.42
CA TYR A 112 -2.70 13.51 2.70
C TYR A 112 -1.93 13.90 1.43
N LEU A 113 -1.42 12.90 0.66
CA LEU A 113 -0.66 13.17 -0.56
C LEU A 113 -1.52 13.90 -1.61
N MET A 114 -2.76 13.45 -1.82
CA MET A 114 -3.69 14.08 -2.77
C MET A 114 -4.04 15.52 -2.34
N LYS A 115 -4.19 15.80 -1.04
CA LYS A 115 -4.39 17.16 -0.54
C LYS A 115 -3.21 18.05 -0.88
N VAL A 116 -1.99 17.56 -0.64
CA VAL A 116 -0.77 18.32 -0.97
C VAL A 116 -0.70 18.61 -2.47
N ILE A 117 -0.96 17.61 -3.31
CA ILE A 117 -0.91 17.80 -4.77
C ILE A 117 -2.04 18.72 -5.25
N LEU A 118 -3.29 18.38 -4.95
CA LEU A 118 -4.45 19.06 -5.55
C LEU A 118 -4.73 20.43 -4.91
N CYS A 119 -4.68 20.53 -3.57
CA CYS A 119 -4.99 21.78 -2.89
C CYS A 119 -3.78 22.69 -2.76
N ASP A 120 -2.65 22.15 -2.30
CA ASP A 120 -1.50 22.98 -2.01
C ASP A 120 -0.77 23.40 -3.29
N TYR A 121 -0.50 22.47 -4.23
CA TYR A 121 0.20 22.76 -5.48
C TYR A 121 -0.72 23.25 -6.60
N LEU A 122 -1.76 22.49 -6.92
CA LEU A 122 -2.63 22.75 -8.07
C LEU A 122 -3.79 23.69 -7.78
N LYS A 123 -3.93 24.16 -6.53
CA LYS A 123 -4.95 25.13 -6.08
C LYS A 123 -6.38 24.72 -6.44
N CYS A 124 -6.67 23.43 -6.43
CA CYS A 124 -8.01 22.91 -6.63
C CYS A 124 -8.93 23.21 -5.43
N SER A 125 -10.24 23.27 -5.69
CA SER A 125 -11.23 23.36 -4.61
C SER A 125 -11.27 22.08 -3.78
N ARG A 126 -11.73 22.21 -2.52
CA ARG A 126 -11.94 21.07 -1.61
C ARG A 126 -12.82 19.98 -2.22
N ASN A 127 -13.84 20.38 -2.99
CA ASN A 127 -14.76 19.44 -3.63
C ASN A 127 -14.05 18.58 -4.71
N ILE A 128 -13.22 19.19 -5.56
CA ILE A 128 -12.41 18.46 -6.56
C ILE A 128 -11.43 17.53 -5.85
N PHE A 129 -10.76 17.99 -4.79
CA PHE A 129 -9.87 17.15 -4.01
C PHE A 129 -10.57 15.91 -3.45
N LEU A 130 -11.71 16.10 -2.76
CA LEU A 130 -12.46 14.98 -2.18
C LEU A 130 -12.99 14.04 -3.26
N LEU A 131 -13.51 14.57 -4.36
CA LEU A 131 -13.98 13.78 -5.49
C LEU A 131 -12.87 12.85 -6.02
N VAL A 132 -11.72 13.41 -6.38
CA VAL A 132 -10.62 12.64 -7.00
C VAL A 132 -10.00 11.68 -5.99
N ALA A 133 -9.71 12.14 -4.77
CA ALA A 133 -9.06 11.32 -3.76
C ALA A 133 -9.93 10.13 -3.32
N LEU A 134 -11.21 10.37 -3.00
CA LEU A 134 -12.12 9.31 -2.57
C LEU A 134 -12.39 8.31 -3.69
N SER A 135 -12.52 8.76 -4.95
CA SER A 135 -12.70 7.85 -6.08
C SER A 135 -11.48 6.96 -6.31
N LEU A 136 -10.27 7.53 -6.24
CA LEU A 136 -9.01 6.76 -6.36
C LEU A 136 -8.91 5.72 -5.23
N ILE A 137 -9.15 6.12 -3.99
CA ILE A 137 -9.07 5.22 -2.84
C ILE A 137 -10.13 4.12 -2.94
N THR A 138 -11.36 4.46 -3.35
CA THR A 138 -12.45 3.48 -3.54
C THR A 138 -12.03 2.40 -4.53
N ILE A 139 -11.58 2.75 -5.72
CA ILE A 139 -11.16 1.79 -6.74
C ILE A 139 -9.97 0.96 -6.23
N SER A 140 -9.00 1.61 -5.60
CA SER A 140 -7.82 0.95 -5.05
C SER A 140 -8.17 -0.09 -3.99
N VAL A 141 -9.10 0.22 -3.08
CA VAL A 141 -9.50 -0.69 -2.00
C VAL A 141 -10.43 -1.78 -2.49
N GLN A 142 -11.37 -1.45 -3.41
CA GLN A 142 -12.39 -2.40 -3.85
C GLN A 142 -11.89 -3.45 -4.83
N PHE A 143 -10.87 -3.15 -5.62
CA PHE A 143 -10.40 -4.03 -6.70
C PHE A 143 -8.92 -4.38 -6.59
N VAL A 144 -8.33 -4.22 -5.40
CA VAL A 144 -6.96 -4.70 -5.15
C VAL A 144 -6.87 -6.21 -5.40
N PRO A 145 -5.78 -6.69 -6.02
CA PRO A 145 -5.65 -8.11 -6.43
C PRO A 145 -5.83 -9.13 -5.31
N ASN A 146 -5.45 -8.78 -4.08
CA ASN A 146 -5.65 -9.62 -2.90
C ASN A 146 -5.86 -8.74 -1.66
N ALA A 147 -7.11 -8.51 -1.30
CA ALA A 147 -7.45 -7.71 -0.13
C ALA A 147 -7.09 -8.42 1.19
N GLY A 148 -7.14 -9.74 1.24
CA GLY A 148 -6.74 -10.54 2.40
C GLY A 148 -5.32 -10.20 2.82
N GLU A 149 -4.36 -10.31 1.90
CA GLU A 149 -2.95 -10.01 2.15
C GLU A 149 -2.64 -8.51 2.20
N SER A 150 -3.55 -7.64 1.77
CA SER A 150 -3.35 -6.19 1.80
C SER A 150 -3.89 -5.51 3.05
N PHE A 151 -4.96 -6.06 3.68
CA PHE A 151 -5.66 -5.38 4.76
C PHE A 151 -6.06 -6.26 5.93
N TYR A 152 -6.03 -7.59 5.80
CA TYR A 152 -6.54 -8.50 6.83
C TYR A 152 -5.45 -9.35 7.46
N TRP A 153 -4.47 -9.81 6.70
CA TRP A 153 -3.33 -10.52 7.24
C TRP A 153 -2.25 -9.54 7.69
N TYR A 154 -2.01 -9.48 9.01
CA TYR A 154 -1.19 -8.43 9.61
C TYR A 154 0.22 -8.39 9.03
N ASN A 155 0.97 -9.49 9.05
CA ASN A 155 2.37 -9.49 8.63
C ASN A 155 2.54 -9.15 7.14
N GLY A 156 1.67 -9.70 6.28
CA GLY A 156 1.68 -9.35 4.85
C GLY A 156 1.36 -7.88 4.60
N SER A 157 0.35 -7.37 5.29
CA SER A 157 -0.12 -5.99 5.13
C SER A 157 0.86 -4.97 5.71
N ILE A 158 1.45 -5.22 6.89
CA ILE A 158 2.48 -4.36 7.50
C ILE A 158 3.71 -4.31 6.60
N TYR A 159 4.14 -5.45 6.06
CA TYR A 159 5.34 -5.50 5.25
C TYR A 159 5.22 -4.68 3.96
N TYR A 160 4.05 -4.65 3.32
CA TYR A 160 3.86 -3.99 2.02
C TYR A 160 2.94 -2.77 2.10
N THR A 161 1.66 -2.92 2.43
CA THR A 161 0.66 -1.84 2.36
C THR A 161 0.95 -0.71 3.34
N PHE A 162 1.40 -1.03 4.56
CA PHE A 162 1.77 -0.02 5.55
C PHE A 162 2.93 0.83 5.06
N PHE A 163 4.06 0.22 4.65
CA PHE A 163 5.23 0.99 4.19
C PHE A 163 4.99 1.72 2.87
N TYR A 164 4.16 1.19 1.98
CA TYR A 164 3.65 1.95 0.84
C TYR A 164 2.92 3.22 1.30
N SER A 165 2.06 3.10 2.31
CA SER A 165 1.33 4.24 2.86
C SER A 165 2.28 5.27 3.51
N ILE A 166 3.31 4.81 4.23
CA ILE A 166 4.37 5.67 4.78
C ILE A 166 5.14 6.38 3.67
N ALA A 167 5.42 5.72 2.54
CA ALA A 167 6.06 6.32 1.38
C ALA A 167 5.22 7.46 0.76
N LEU A 168 3.89 7.32 0.70
CA LEU A 168 3.00 8.41 0.26
C LEU A 168 3.10 9.62 1.19
N ILE A 169 3.22 9.41 2.51
CA ILE A 169 3.42 10.50 3.47
C ILE A 169 4.79 11.16 3.26
N LEU A 170 5.85 10.37 3.06
CA LEU A 170 7.17 10.88 2.73
C LEU A 170 7.13 11.78 1.48
N PHE A 171 6.53 11.33 0.39
CA PHE A 171 6.41 12.13 -0.83
C PHE A 171 5.60 13.41 -0.61
N GLY A 172 4.55 13.38 0.18
CA GLY A 172 3.82 14.59 0.57
C GLY A 172 4.70 15.58 1.36
N LYS A 173 5.58 15.09 2.25
CA LYS A 173 6.55 15.93 2.99
C LYS A 173 7.61 16.50 2.06
N VAL A 174 8.16 15.71 1.15
CA VAL A 174 9.10 16.16 0.12
C VAL A 174 8.47 17.25 -0.74
N LEU A 175 7.26 17.06 -1.22
CA LEU A 175 6.54 18.09 -1.96
C LEU A 175 6.39 19.38 -1.15
N LYS A 176 6.06 19.33 0.14
CA LYS A 176 5.98 20.52 0.98
C LYS A 176 7.32 21.23 1.10
N ILE A 177 8.42 20.51 1.31
CA ILE A 177 9.79 21.07 1.35
C ILE A 177 10.09 21.80 0.03
N LEU A 178 9.73 21.20 -1.11
CA LEU A 178 9.98 21.80 -2.43
C LEU A 178 9.14 23.06 -2.69
N LYS A 179 8.00 23.23 -2.01
CA LYS A 179 7.09 24.35 -2.22
C LYS A 179 7.42 25.53 -1.32
N GLU A 180 7.79 25.30 -0.06
CA GLU A 180 8.01 26.33 0.95
C GLU A 180 9.27 27.15 0.61
N GLU A 181 9.20 28.49 0.70
CA GLU A 181 10.36 29.38 0.50
C GLU A 181 11.37 29.22 1.63
N ASP A 182 10.89 29.14 2.86
CA ASP A 182 11.66 28.70 4.02
C ASP A 182 11.39 27.21 4.25
N SER A 183 12.40 26.37 3.96
CA SER A 183 12.29 24.92 4.14
C SER A 183 11.91 24.63 5.59
N SER A 184 10.68 24.20 5.83
CA SER A 184 10.22 23.85 7.17
C SER A 184 11.12 22.75 7.72
N LYS A 185 11.97 23.11 8.71
CA LYS A 185 12.86 22.17 9.41
C LYS A 185 12.09 20.96 9.93
N ILE A 186 10.85 21.17 10.37
CA ILE A 186 9.96 20.11 10.85
C ILE A 186 9.62 19.12 9.73
N ASN A 187 9.28 19.58 8.50
CA ASN A 187 8.98 18.69 7.40
C ASN A 187 10.22 17.86 6.99
N THR A 188 11.42 18.47 7.04
CA THR A 188 12.68 17.76 6.77
C THR A 188 12.97 16.70 7.84
N ILE A 189 12.82 17.02 9.13
CA ILE A 189 13.03 16.06 10.22
C ILE A 189 12.06 14.87 10.09
N ILE A 190 10.78 15.15 9.87
CA ILE A 190 9.78 14.09 9.69
C ILE A 190 10.12 13.26 8.46
N ALA A 191 10.51 13.88 7.35
CA ALA A 191 10.89 13.15 6.13
C ALA A 191 12.14 12.27 6.35
N CYS A 192 13.13 12.72 7.14
CA CYS A 192 14.29 11.90 7.52
C CYS A 192 13.90 10.67 8.35
N ILE A 193 13.00 10.83 9.32
CA ILE A 193 12.49 9.71 10.12
C ILE A 193 11.75 8.70 9.24
N LEU A 194 10.84 9.18 8.37
CA LEU A 194 10.12 8.32 7.44
C LEU A 194 11.06 7.62 6.45
N ALA A 195 12.06 8.33 5.94
CA ALA A 195 13.07 7.78 5.03
C ALA A 195 13.88 6.65 5.67
N PHE A 196 14.27 6.80 6.95
CA PHE A 196 14.94 5.75 7.71
C PHE A 196 14.04 4.51 7.84
N PHE A 197 12.79 4.67 8.25
CA PHE A 197 11.85 3.56 8.39
C PHE A 197 11.57 2.85 7.06
N ILE A 198 11.47 3.60 5.96
CA ILE A 198 11.27 3.02 4.63
C ILE A 198 12.52 2.28 4.18
N GLY A 199 13.72 2.86 4.34
CA GLY A 199 14.97 2.21 3.94
C GLY A 199 15.22 0.87 4.62
N THR A 200 14.71 0.68 5.84
CA THR A 200 14.82 -0.54 6.63
C THR A 200 13.57 -1.41 6.61
N SER A 201 12.64 -1.14 5.68
CA SER A 201 11.40 -1.91 5.45
C SER A 201 11.56 -2.96 4.34
N ASN A 202 10.52 -3.19 3.54
CA ASN A 202 10.62 -4.05 2.37
C ASN A 202 11.44 -3.40 1.24
N TYR A 203 12.25 -4.21 0.58
CA TYR A 203 13.19 -3.75 -0.45
C TYR A 203 12.50 -3.12 -1.68
N CYS A 204 11.25 -3.51 -1.98
CA CYS A 204 10.52 -3.01 -3.13
C CYS A 204 10.15 -1.53 -2.95
N THR A 205 9.57 -1.19 -1.80
CA THR A 205 9.20 0.20 -1.46
C THR A 205 10.47 1.06 -1.23
N ALA A 206 11.47 0.50 -0.53
CA ALA A 206 12.73 1.20 -0.26
C ALA A 206 13.47 1.56 -1.56
N LEU A 207 13.57 0.64 -2.52
CA LEU A 207 14.21 0.88 -3.82
C LEU A 207 13.51 2.01 -4.58
N VAL A 208 12.19 1.94 -4.70
CA VAL A 208 11.41 2.97 -5.42
C VAL A 208 11.53 4.35 -4.76
N CYS A 209 11.48 4.42 -3.43
CA CYS A 209 11.68 5.67 -2.71
C CYS A 209 13.07 6.27 -2.97
N ASN A 210 14.13 5.45 -2.94
CA ASN A 210 15.48 5.91 -3.26
C ASN A 210 15.60 6.40 -4.71
N ILE A 211 14.99 5.71 -5.69
CA ILE A 211 15.00 6.15 -7.11
C ILE A 211 14.29 7.49 -7.25
N ILE A 212 13.10 7.65 -6.65
CA ILE A 212 12.34 8.90 -6.73
C ILE A 212 13.09 10.05 -6.05
N LEU A 213 13.63 9.82 -4.84
CA LEU A 213 14.42 10.84 -4.12
C LEU A 213 15.68 11.24 -4.91
N ALA A 214 16.39 10.29 -5.52
CA ALA A 214 17.55 10.56 -6.36
C ALA A 214 17.19 11.39 -7.60
N LEU A 215 16.06 11.12 -8.25
CA LEU A 215 15.57 11.91 -9.38
C LEU A 215 15.19 13.34 -8.95
N VAL A 216 14.52 13.49 -7.82
CA VAL A 216 14.17 14.81 -7.27
C VAL A 216 15.45 15.59 -6.93
N GLU A 217 16.41 14.95 -6.26
CA GLU A 217 17.70 15.55 -5.91
C GLU A 217 18.46 16.01 -7.17
N PHE A 218 18.55 15.13 -8.17
CA PHE A 218 19.19 15.46 -9.45
C PHE A 218 18.57 16.69 -10.12
N ILE A 219 17.24 16.79 -10.12
CA ILE A 219 16.53 17.95 -10.65
C ILE A 219 16.84 19.22 -9.84
N MET A 220 16.91 19.14 -8.52
CA MET A 220 17.23 20.28 -7.66
C MET A 220 18.67 20.76 -7.86
N ILE A 221 19.62 19.85 -8.02
CA ILE A 221 21.02 20.17 -8.33
C ILE A 221 21.14 20.91 -9.68
N ILE A 222 20.50 20.39 -10.73
CA ILE A 222 20.49 21.05 -12.06
C ILE A 222 19.91 22.47 -11.97
N LYS A 223 18.84 22.65 -11.19
CA LYS A 223 18.21 23.95 -10.96
C LYS A 223 19.01 24.86 -10.03
N LYS A 224 20.08 24.37 -9.41
CA LYS A 224 20.86 25.06 -8.39
C LYS A 224 19.98 25.55 -7.21
N ASP A 225 18.93 24.81 -6.89
CA ASP A 225 18.00 25.12 -5.80
C ASP A 225 18.63 24.70 -4.47
N LYS A 226 18.64 25.63 -3.49
CA LYS A 226 19.18 25.37 -2.14
C LYS A 226 18.48 24.21 -1.42
N LYS A 227 17.26 23.86 -1.80
CA LYS A 227 16.49 22.74 -1.26
C LYS A 227 17.12 21.38 -1.59
N ALA A 228 18.06 21.32 -2.55
CA ALA A 228 18.87 20.13 -2.83
C ALA A 228 19.52 19.60 -1.55
N ILE A 229 20.01 20.45 -0.65
CA ILE A 229 20.65 20.02 0.60
C ILE A 229 19.66 19.18 1.45
N ASN A 230 18.42 19.64 1.60
CA ASN A 230 17.42 18.89 2.39
C ASN A 230 17.03 17.56 1.74
N ILE A 231 16.85 17.56 0.43
CA ILE A 231 16.51 16.33 -0.32
C ILE A 231 17.70 15.36 -0.29
N GLY A 232 18.92 15.84 -0.45
CA GLY A 232 20.15 15.06 -0.38
C GLY A 232 20.33 14.39 0.99
N ILE A 233 20.01 15.09 2.09
CA ILE A 233 20.02 14.50 3.45
C ILE A 233 18.99 13.38 3.56
N ILE A 234 17.75 13.60 3.10
CA ILE A 234 16.68 12.59 3.13
C ILE A 234 17.07 11.37 2.30
N LEU A 235 17.61 11.58 1.09
CA LEU A 235 18.12 10.52 0.22
C LEU A 235 19.26 9.74 0.88
N ALA A 236 20.24 10.44 1.45
CA ALA A 236 21.38 9.81 2.11
C ALA A 236 20.93 8.92 3.27
N ILE A 237 19.98 9.37 4.09
CA ILE A 237 19.41 8.57 5.18
C ILE A 237 18.68 7.34 4.63
N CYS A 238 17.80 7.51 3.62
CA CYS A 238 17.05 6.39 3.03
C CYS A 238 17.98 5.35 2.40
N LEU A 239 18.99 5.80 1.66
CA LEU A 239 19.96 4.93 1.00
C LEU A 239 20.86 4.20 2.01
N THR A 240 21.38 4.90 3.02
CA THR A 240 22.19 4.29 4.08
C THR A 240 21.38 3.24 4.84
N ALA A 241 20.13 3.55 5.19
CA ALA A 241 19.22 2.62 5.84
C ALA A 241 18.95 1.37 4.98
N LEU A 242 18.73 1.55 3.67
CA LEU A 242 18.58 0.44 2.72
C LEU A 242 19.87 -0.39 2.64
N MET A 243 21.05 0.23 2.59
CA MET A 243 22.33 -0.48 2.52
C MET A 243 22.59 -1.30 3.79
N ILE A 244 22.24 -0.79 4.98
CA ILE A 244 22.32 -1.54 6.23
C ILE A 244 21.39 -2.77 6.15
N SER A 245 20.16 -2.58 5.69
CA SER A 245 19.19 -3.67 5.54
C SER A 245 19.65 -4.74 4.55
N VAL A 246 20.16 -4.33 3.37
CA VAL A 246 20.65 -5.26 2.33
C VAL A 246 21.87 -6.05 2.79
N LYS A 247 22.77 -5.43 3.55
CA LYS A 247 24.00 -6.07 4.06
C LYS A 247 23.79 -6.93 5.31
N ALA A 248 22.56 -7.09 5.78
CA ALA A 248 22.27 -7.92 6.95
C ALA A 248 22.73 -9.37 6.74
N PRO A 249 23.40 -10.01 7.72
CA PRO A 249 23.85 -11.40 7.62
C PRO A 249 22.71 -12.37 7.27
N GLY A 250 21.53 -12.18 7.86
CA GLY A 250 20.35 -13.01 7.64
C GLY A 250 19.87 -13.07 6.17
N ASN A 251 20.15 -12.04 5.36
CA ASN A 251 19.85 -12.08 3.93
C ASN A 251 20.65 -13.17 3.20
N SER A 252 21.92 -13.38 3.58
CA SER A 252 22.76 -14.43 3.00
C SER A 252 22.24 -15.81 3.41
N VAL A 253 21.81 -15.99 4.66
CA VAL A 253 21.19 -17.24 5.16
C VAL A 253 19.93 -17.56 4.36
N ARG A 254 19.02 -16.59 4.27
CA ARG A 254 17.77 -16.73 3.52
C ARG A 254 18.02 -17.03 2.03
N GLN A 255 19.01 -16.38 1.43
CA GLN A 255 19.32 -16.57 0.02
C GLN A 255 19.96 -17.95 -0.25
N ALA A 256 20.74 -18.50 0.68
CA ALA A 256 21.27 -19.85 0.60
C ALA A 256 20.18 -20.92 0.65
N ALA A 257 19.09 -20.66 1.39
CA ALA A 257 17.92 -21.54 1.45
C ALA A 257 17.05 -21.48 0.19
N THR A 258 17.27 -20.51 -0.71
CA THR A 258 16.47 -20.33 -1.93
C THR A 258 17.25 -20.80 -3.15
N SER A 259 16.83 -21.88 -3.79
CA SER A 259 17.56 -22.53 -4.92
C SER A 259 17.51 -21.73 -6.24
N ASN A 260 16.56 -20.81 -6.39
CA ASN A 260 16.28 -20.12 -7.66
C ASN A 260 16.40 -18.59 -7.52
N LYS A 261 17.59 -18.05 -7.75
CA LYS A 261 17.80 -16.61 -7.89
C LYS A 261 18.02 -16.20 -9.35
N MET A 262 17.59 -15.01 -9.71
CA MET A 262 17.85 -14.41 -11.02
C MET A 262 19.09 -13.50 -10.94
N SER A 263 19.85 -13.36 -12.03
CA SER A 263 20.94 -12.37 -12.06
C SER A 263 20.37 -10.94 -11.99
N GLU A 264 21.21 -10.00 -11.53
CA GLU A 264 20.83 -8.58 -11.37
C GLU A 264 20.28 -7.99 -12.67
N ILE A 265 21.00 -8.19 -13.77
CA ILE A 265 20.61 -7.67 -15.09
C ILE A 265 19.29 -8.28 -15.55
N ASN A 266 19.15 -9.61 -15.42
CA ASN A 266 17.90 -10.27 -15.79
C ASN A 266 16.74 -9.81 -14.92
N SER A 267 16.94 -9.59 -13.61
CA SER A 267 15.90 -9.06 -12.72
C SER A 267 15.39 -7.70 -13.17
N ILE A 268 16.25 -6.82 -13.68
CA ILE A 268 15.86 -5.53 -14.24
C ILE A 268 15.09 -5.72 -15.56
N ILE A 269 15.61 -6.54 -16.48
CA ILE A 269 14.95 -6.78 -17.78
C ILE A 269 13.56 -7.41 -17.58
N TYR A 270 13.48 -8.43 -16.72
CA TYR A 270 12.21 -9.09 -16.43
C TYR A 270 11.26 -8.21 -15.63
N SER A 271 11.74 -7.29 -14.78
CA SER A 271 10.86 -6.34 -14.11
C SER A 271 10.12 -5.44 -15.11
N LEU A 272 10.78 -5.01 -16.19
CA LEU A 272 10.13 -4.29 -17.27
C LEU A 272 9.10 -5.16 -18.00
N LYS A 273 9.41 -6.43 -18.29
CA LYS A 273 8.46 -7.35 -18.95
C LYS A 273 7.22 -7.60 -18.08
N PHE A 274 7.42 -7.93 -16.81
CA PHE A 274 6.30 -8.17 -15.89
C PHE A 274 5.52 -6.90 -15.56
N GLY A 275 6.19 -5.74 -15.49
CA GLY A 275 5.52 -4.46 -15.38
C GLY A 275 4.49 -4.23 -16.49
N LYS A 276 4.85 -4.56 -17.76
CA LYS A 276 3.92 -4.51 -18.89
C LYS A 276 2.75 -5.48 -18.70
N ILE A 277 3.02 -6.74 -18.36
CA ILE A 277 2.00 -7.78 -18.16
C ILE A 277 0.98 -7.34 -17.08
N PHE A 278 1.46 -6.83 -15.94
CA PHE A 278 0.55 -6.37 -14.88
C PHE A 278 -0.23 -5.11 -15.27
N LEU A 279 0.39 -4.20 -16.01
CA LEU A 279 -0.31 -3.03 -16.54
C LEU A 279 -1.46 -3.43 -17.47
N GLU A 280 -1.21 -4.34 -18.40
CA GLU A 280 -2.23 -4.88 -19.31
C GLU A 280 -3.34 -5.62 -18.54
N LYS A 281 -2.95 -6.50 -17.60
CA LYS A 281 -3.89 -7.28 -16.77
C LYS A 281 -4.86 -6.39 -15.97
N TRP A 282 -4.38 -5.26 -15.46
CA TRP A 282 -5.18 -4.38 -14.61
C TRP A 282 -5.80 -3.19 -15.36
N THR A 283 -5.55 -3.06 -16.67
CA THR A 283 -6.24 -2.06 -17.50
C THR A 283 -7.65 -2.55 -17.82
N THR A 284 -8.51 -2.52 -16.82
CA THR A 284 -9.91 -2.91 -16.92
C THR A 284 -10.80 -1.75 -17.40
N SER A 285 -12.02 -2.06 -17.85
CA SER A 285 -12.99 -1.03 -18.28
C SER A 285 -13.25 0.00 -17.18
N ILE A 286 -13.32 -0.41 -15.92
CA ILE A 286 -13.50 0.49 -14.76
C ILE A 286 -12.35 1.48 -14.66
N ASN A 287 -11.11 0.99 -14.74
CA ASN A 287 -9.92 1.83 -14.67
C ASN A 287 -9.83 2.80 -15.84
N ILE A 288 -10.16 2.36 -17.06
CA ILE A 288 -10.20 3.23 -18.25
C ILE A 288 -11.23 4.34 -18.07
N ILE A 289 -12.46 4.01 -17.66
CA ILE A 289 -13.52 5.01 -17.43
C ILE A 289 -13.10 5.99 -16.33
N PHE A 290 -12.47 5.49 -15.26
CA PHE A 290 -11.94 6.35 -14.20
C PHE A 290 -10.90 7.35 -14.74
N TYR A 291 -9.91 6.89 -15.51
CA TYR A 291 -8.91 7.78 -16.08
C TYR A 291 -9.52 8.82 -17.04
N ILE A 292 -10.45 8.40 -17.91
CA ILE A 292 -11.16 9.32 -18.82
C ILE A 292 -11.93 10.37 -18.02
N SER A 293 -12.55 9.99 -16.90
CA SER A 293 -13.31 10.91 -16.05
C SER A 293 -12.46 12.02 -15.43
N LEU A 294 -11.14 11.79 -15.27
CA LEU A 294 -10.22 12.80 -14.74
C LEU A 294 -9.77 13.83 -15.78
N ILE A 295 -9.88 13.53 -17.08
CA ILE A 295 -9.37 14.40 -18.17
C ILE A 295 -9.91 15.83 -18.08
N PRO A 296 -11.24 16.10 -17.92
CA PRO A 296 -11.72 17.47 -17.84
C PRO A 296 -11.19 18.25 -16.63
N ILE A 297 -10.98 17.57 -15.49
CA ILE A 297 -10.36 18.18 -14.30
C ILE A 297 -8.91 18.54 -14.59
N MET A 298 -8.17 17.63 -15.22
CA MET A 298 -6.78 17.85 -15.61
C MET A 298 -6.63 19.03 -16.59
N LEU A 299 -7.48 19.11 -17.62
CA LEU A 299 -7.50 20.23 -18.57
C LEU A 299 -7.78 21.57 -17.87
N LYS A 300 -8.74 21.61 -16.95
CA LYS A 300 -9.04 22.82 -16.16
C LYS A 300 -7.83 23.27 -15.32
N ILE A 301 -7.08 22.33 -14.76
CA ILE A 301 -5.86 22.60 -13.98
C ILE A 301 -4.76 23.13 -14.92
N LEU A 302 -4.52 22.44 -16.04
CA LEU A 302 -3.47 22.76 -17.00
C LEU A 302 -3.59 24.16 -17.59
N LYS A 303 -4.81 24.65 -17.85
CA LYS A 303 -5.06 26.03 -18.32
C LYS A 303 -4.57 27.10 -17.35
N LYS A 304 -4.49 26.81 -16.06
CA LYS A 304 -4.01 27.74 -15.04
C LYS A 304 -2.48 27.65 -14.84
N MET A 305 -1.86 26.62 -15.39
CA MET A 305 -0.44 26.37 -15.22
C MET A 305 0.38 27.07 -16.33
N LYS A 306 1.40 27.83 -15.92
CA LYS A 306 2.36 28.43 -16.85
C LYS A 306 3.56 27.50 -17.15
N TYR A 307 3.42 26.19 -16.88
CA TYR A 307 4.49 25.22 -17.03
C TYR A 307 4.57 24.71 -18.47
N GLN A 308 5.80 24.68 -19.01
CA GLN A 308 6.06 24.08 -20.32
C GLN A 308 6.37 22.59 -20.16
N PHE A 309 5.41 21.76 -20.53
CA PHE A 309 5.58 20.32 -20.56
C PHE A 309 6.45 19.91 -21.75
N LYS A 310 7.68 19.46 -21.48
CA LYS A 310 8.67 19.06 -22.50
C LYS A 310 8.99 17.57 -22.35
N MET A 311 9.38 16.92 -23.45
CA MET A 311 9.88 15.54 -23.47
C MET A 311 8.92 14.51 -22.83
N PRO A 312 7.63 14.43 -23.22
CA PRO A 312 6.66 13.52 -22.59
C PRO A 312 7.06 12.04 -22.70
N ILE A 313 7.73 11.64 -23.80
CA ILE A 313 8.25 10.28 -23.97
C ILE A 313 9.27 9.93 -22.87
N LEU A 314 10.20 10.85 -22.55
CA LEU A 314 11.19 10.63 -21.49
C LEU A 314 10.51 10.46 -20.13
N VAL A 315 9.50 11.28 -19.84
CA VAL A 315 8.73 11.17 -18.60
C VAL A 315 8.02 9.81 -18.54
N THR A 316 7.45 9.34 -19.64
CA THR A 316 6.81 8.03 -19.72
C THR A 316 7.82 6.91 -19.46
N ILE A 317 9.01 6.95 -20.06
CA ILE A 317 10.06 5.95 -19.85
C ILE A 317 10.51 5.94 -18.38
N ILE A 318 10.77 7.10 -17.78
CA ILE A 318 11.22 7.20 -16.38
C ILE A 318 10.14 6.68 -15.43
N THR A 319 8.90 7.13 -15.57
CA THR A 319 7.80 6.71 -14.68
C THR A 319 7.49 5.22 -14.83
N TYR A 320 7.57 4.68 -16.04
CA TYR A 320 7.43 3.24 -16.29
C TYR A 320 8.59 2.44 -15.67
N GLY A 321 9.82 2.94 -15.76
CA GLY A 321 10.98 2.36 -15.10
C GLY A 321 10.83 2.30 -13.57
N ILE A 322 10.36 3.40 -12.95
CA ILE A 322 10.06 3.47 -11.51
C ILE A 322 8.98 2.46 -11.13
N PHE A 323 7.90 2.39 -11.89
CA PHE A 323 6.81 1.44 -11.66
C PHE A 323 7.31 0.00 -11.71
N SER A 324 8.10 -0.35 -12.71
CA SER A 324 8.64 -1.70 -12.90
C SER A 324 9.69 -2.07 -11.85
N ALA A 325 10.48 -1.09 -11.37
CA ALA A 325 11.55 -1.32 -10.40
C ALA A 325 11.06 -1.97 -9.09
N GLN A 326 9.77 -1.82 -8.72
CA GLN A 326 9.18 -2.50 -7.57
C GLN A 326 9.28 -4.03 -7.65
N LEU A 327 9.33 -4.60 -8.83
CA LEU A 327 9.39 -6.05 -9.06
C LEU A 327 10.81 -6.60 -8.97
N THR A 328 11.83 -5.75 -9.15
CA THR A 328 13.24 -6.17 -9.26
C THR A 328 13.74 -6.92 -8.02
N PRO A 329 13.50 -6.48 -6.77
CA PRO A 329 14.01 -7.20 -5.60
C PRO A 329 13.47 -8.62 -5.46
N VAL A 330 12.19 -8.84 -5.80
CA VAL A 330 11.57 -10.17 -5.73
C VAL A 330 12.05 -11.07 -6.87
N LEU A 331 12.21 -10.54 -8.08
CA LEU A 331 12.78 -11.28 -9.21
C LEU A 331 14.21 -11.72 -8.90
N TYR A 332 15.00 -10.86 -8.30
CA TYR A 332 16.37 -11.20 -7.86
C TYR A 332 16.37 -12.32 -6.80
N ALA A 333 15.52 -12.21 -5.78
CA ALA A 333 15.55 -13.10 -4.62
C ALA A 333 14.80 -14.44 -4.84
N GLN A 334 13.70 -14.44 -5.60
CA GLN A 334 12.75 -15.56 -5.69
C GLN A 334 12.35 -15.94 -7.12
N ASN A 335 13.10 -15.44 -8.13
CA ASN A 335 12.72 -15.59 -9.54
C ASN A 335 11.31 -15.01 -9.78
N ALA A 336 10.51 -15.53 -10.71
CA ALA A 336 9.20 -14.99 -11.07
C ALA A 336 8.05 -15.33 -10.08
N SER A 337 8.35 -15.69 -8.84
CA SER A 337 7.34 -15.96 -7.81
C SER A 337 6.96 -14.67 -7.08
N PHE A 338 5.87 -14.01 -7.52
CA PHE A 338 5.41 -12.76 -6.91
C PHE A 338 4.37 -13.04 -5.82
N PRO A 339 4.65 -12.71 -4.54
CA PRO A 339 3.64 -12.83 -3.49
C PRO A 339 2.49 -11.84 -3.76
N PRO A 340 1.21 -12.26 -3.55
CA PRO A 340 0.05 -11.39 -3.83
C PRO A 340 0.09 -10.04 -3.14
N ARG A 341 0.62 -9.96 -1.91
CA ARG A 341 0.81 -8.71 -1.15
C ARG A 341 1.73 -7.70 -1.83
N LEU A 342 2.76 -8.15 -2.56
CA LEU A 342 3.58 -7.28 -3.40
C LEU A 342 2.76 -6.73 -4.57
N LEU A 343 1.98 -7.59 -5.22
CA LEU A 343 1.16 -7.17 -6.36
C LEU A 343 0.12 -6.12 -5.97
N CYS A 344 -0.29 -6.07 -4.69
CA CYS A 344 -1.17 -5.01 -4.19
C CYS A 344 -0.51 -3.63 -4.27
N ILE A 345 0.73 -3.46 -3.81
CA ILE A 345 1.41 -2.16 -3.89
C ILE A 345 1.77 -1.77 -5.33
N VAL A 346 2.07 -2.74 -6.19
CA VAL A 346 2.28 -2.51 -7.62
C VAL A 346 0.97 -2.02 -8.28
N TYR A 347 -0.17 -2.62 -7.92
CA TYR A 347 -1.49 -2.19 -8.36
C TYR A 347 -1.80 -0.74 -7.95
N TYR A 348 -1.53 -0.37 -6.70
CA TYR A 348 -1.70 1.01 -6.25
C TYR A 348 -0.80 1.99 -7.00
N SER A 349 0.44 1.58 -7.29
CA SER A 349 1.40 2.39 -8.03
C SER A 349 1.02 2.58 -9.51
N MET A 350 0.28 1.64 -10.10
CA MET A 350 -0.24 1.76 -11.46
C MET A 350 -1.11 3.02 -11.64
N TYR A 351 -1.96 3.33 -10.66
CA TYR A 351 -2.80 4.54 -10.74
C TYR A 351 -1.95 5.80 -10.84
N TRP A 352 -0.90 5.90 -10.03
CA TRP A 352 0.02 7.04 -10.08
C TRP A 352 0.75 7.12 -11.42
N LEU A 353 1.25 5.99 -11.93
CA LEU A 353 1.88 5.91 -13.24
C LEU A 353 0.97 6.46 -14.33
N VAL A 354 -0.25 5.97 -14.42
CA VAL A 354 -1.18 6.33 -15.49
C VAL A 354 -1.65 7.79 -15.35
N ILE A 355 -2.03 8.22 -14.13
CA ILE A 355 -2.49 9.60 -13.86
C ILE A 355 -1.40 10.61 -14.20
N ILE A 356 -0.15 10.37 -13.79
CA ILE A 356 0.98 11.28 -14.09
C ILE A 356 1.20 11.37 -15.60
N ASN A 357 1.18 10.23 -16.32
CA ASN A 357 1.38 10.22 -17.75
C ASN A 357 0.25 10.94 -18.50
N ILE A 358 -1.01 10.66 -18.18
CA ILE A 358 -2.15 11.36 -18.80
C ILE A 358 -2.03 12.87 -18.57
N PHE A 359 -1.77 13.30 -17.33
CA PHE A 359 -1.63 14.71 -16.99
C PHE A 359 -0.47 15.36 -17.78
N TYR A 360 0.67 14.69 -17.87
CA TYR A 360 1.84 15.24 -18.55
C TYR A 360 1.63 15.32 -20.08
N TRP A 361 1.06 14.28 -20.70
CA TRP A 361 0.74 14.28 -22.12
C TRP A 361 -0.32 15.32 -22.50
N LEU A 362 -1.39 15.45 -21.70
CA LEU A 362 -2.39 16.50 -21.88
C LEU A 362 -1.75 17.89 -21.78
N GLY A 363 -0.83 18.11 -20.83
CA GLY A 363 -0.08 19.35 -20.72
C GLY A 363 0.79 19.64 -21.94
N TYR A 364 1.47 18.63 -22.47
CA TYR A 364 2.26 18.75 -23.69
C TYR A 364 1.41 19.11 -24.93
N ILE A 365 0.27 18.46 -25.07
CA ILE A 365 -0.68 18.74 -26.18
C ILE A 365 -1.27 20.13 -26.02
N ASN A 366 -1.70 20.52 -24.81
CA ASN A 366 -2.26 21.84 -24.53
C ASN A 366 -1.27 22.99 -24.78
N ASN A 367 0.04 22.74 -24.60
CA ASN A 367 1.08 23.72 -24.94
C ASN A 367 1.25 23.90 -26.45
N LYS A 368 0.87 22.93 -27.30
CA LYS A 368 0.97 22.99 -28.76
C LYS A 368 -0.32 23.44 -29.43
N ILE A 369 -1.44 22.99 -28.90
CA ILE A 369 -2.77 23.26 -29.45
C ILE A 369 -3.63 23.73 -28.28
N GLU A 370 -4.07 24.99 -28.31
CA GLU A 370 -4.93 25.52 -27.29
C GLU A 370 -6.26 24.75 -27.29
N ILE A 371 -6.41 23.84 -26.32
CA ILE A 371 -7.63 23.03 -26.21
C ILE A 371 -8.75 23.90 -25.67
N THR A 372 -9.76 24.16 -26.50
CA THR A 372 -10.98 24.87 -26.08
C THR A 372 -11.80 23.98 -25.15
N GLU A 373 -12.06 24.45 -23.95
CA GLU A 373 -12.86 23.73 -22.96
C GLU A 373 -14.23 24.43 -22.79
N ASP A 374 -15.31 23.68 -22.80
CA ASP A 374 -16.59 24.17 -22.29
C ASP A 374 -16.45 24.49 -20.80
N LYS A 375 -16.83 25.72 -20.39
CA LYS A 375 -16.75 26.21 -19.00
C LYS A 375 -17.41 25.27 -17.98
N ASN A 376 -18.27 24.38 -18.41
CA ASN A 376 -18.99 23.43 -17.57
C ASN A 376 -18.48 21.98 -17.66
N SER A 377 -17.48 21.68 -18.50
CA SER A 377 -17.05 20.30 -18.76
C SER A 377 -16.64 19.54 -17.49
N TYR A 378 -16.03 20.22 -16.51
CA TYR A 378 -15.68 19.60 -15.21
C TYR A 378 -16.91 19.15 -14.39
N ARG A 379 -18.10 19.68 -14.66
CA ARG A 379 -19.35 19.22 -14.01
C ARG A 379 -19.76 17.84 -14.48
N TYR A 380 -19.42 17.48 -15.71
CA TYR A 380 -19.65 16.12 -16.24
C TYR A 380 -18.77 15.08 -15.51
N CYS A 381 -17.60 15.48 -14.96
CA CYS A 381 -16.78 14.57 -14.15
C CYS A 381 -17.55 14.04 -12.94
N TYR A 382 -18.33 14.87 -12.27
CA TYR A 382 -19.14 14.44 -11.14
C TYR A 382 -20.17 13.39 -11.57
N ILE A 383 -20.78 13.57 -12.75
CA ILE A 383 -21.75 12.63 -13.31
C ILE A 383 -21.04 11.32 -13.71
N ILE A 384 -19.89 11.41 -14.36
CA ILE A 384 -19.14 10.23 -14.81
C ILE A 384 -18.63 9.44 -13.59
N ILE A 385 -18.12 10.10 -12.55
CA ILE A 385 -17.68 9.43 -11.32
C ILE A 385 -18.86 8.80 -10.57
N LEU A 386 -20.01 9.46 -10.56
CA LEU A 386 -21.24 8.87 -10.04
C LEU A 386 -21.65 7.63 -10.84
N LEU A 387 -21.55 7.69 -12.18
CA LEU A 387 -21.80 6.55 -13.07
C LEU A 387 -20.79 5.41 -12.83
N ILE A 388 -19.51 5.73 -12.59
CA ILE A 388 -18.51 4.72 -12.19
C ILE A 388 -18.94 4.06 -10.87
N GLY A 389 -19.35 4.83 -9.89
CA GLY A 389 -19.89 4.29 -8.64
C GLY A 389 -21.08 3.36 -8.88
N ILE A 390 -22.00 3.74 -9.74
CA ILE A 390 -23.15 2.92 -10.13
C ILE A 390 -22.68 1.66 -10.90
N MET A 391 -21.75 1.78 -11.85
CA MET A 391 -21.21 0.63 -12.59
C MET A 391 -20.45 -0.35 -11.68
N CYS A 392 -19.69 0.16 -10.70
CA CYS A 392 -19.07 -0.68 -9.68
C CYS A 392 -20.12 -1.47 -8.90
N VAL A 393 -21.27 -0.89 -8.64
CA VAL A 393 -22.38 -1.53 -7.91
C VAL A 393 -23.23 -2.44 -8.80
N THR A 394 -23.32 -2.20 -10.12
CA THR A 394 -24.23 -2.94 -10.99
C THR A 394 -23.58 -3.97 -11.90
N TYR A 395 -22.37 -3.72 -12.39
CA TYR A 395 -21.73 -4.60 -13.38
C TYR A 395 -20.59 -5.46 -12.79
N ASN A 396 -19.70 -4.87 -11.99
CA ASN A 396 -18.56 -5.56 -11.37
C ASN A 396 -18.69 -5.70 -9.85
N TYR A 397 -19.87 -5.48 -9.29
CA TYR A 397 -20.07 -5.50 -7.85
C TYR A 397 -19.61 -6.83 -7.20
N LYS A 398 -19.81 -7.98 -7.91
CA LYS A 398 -19.46 -9.31 -7.40
C LYS A 398 -17.95 -9.49 -7.16
N SER A 399 -17.10 -8.72 -7.85
CA SER A 399 -15.65 -8.73 -7.66
C SER A 399 -15.16 -7.66 -6.67
N SER A 400 -16.05 -6.79 -6.16
CA SER A 400 -15.68 -5.81 -5.15
C SER A 400 -15.51 -6.45 -3.78
N ASN A 401 -14.50 -6.02 -3.04
CA ASN A 401 -14.22 -6.54 -1.71
C ASN A 401 -15.37 -6.33 -0.72
N SER A 402 -16.15 -5.27 -0.86
CA SER A 402 -17.35 -5.03 -0.05
C SER A 402 -18.45 -6.06 -0.34
N TYR A 403 -18.68 -6.42 -1.60
CA TYR A 403 -19.64 -7.47 -1.93
C TYR A 403 -19.19 -8.83 -1.43
N ILE A 404 -17.90 -9.15 -1.60
CA ILE A 404 -17.31 -10.40 -1.08
C ILE A 404 -17.49 -10.48 0.43
N ALA A 405 -17.26 -9.37 1.16
CA ALA A 405 -17.49 -9.29 2.59
C ALA A 405 -18.96 -9.55 2.97
N ILE A 406 -19.90 -8.85 2.30
CA ILE A 406 -21.34 -9.02 2.53
C ILE A 406 -21.75 -10.45 2.25
N LYS A 407 -21.33 -11.02 1.12
CA LYS A 407 -21.67 -12.41 0.74
C LYS A 407 -21.16 -13.41 1.77
N SER A 408 -19.91 -13.31 2.19
CA SER A 408 -19.32 -14.21 3.19
C SER A 408 -20.05 -14.15 4.54
N ILE A 409 -20.53 -12.95 4.94
CA ILE A 409 -21.36 -12.78 6.14
C ILE A 409 -22.76 -13.40 5.94
N GLN A 410 -23.43 -13.11 4.84
CA GLN A 410 -24.81 -13.58 4.55
C GLN A 410 -24.87 -15.11 4.39
N THR A 411 -23.85 -15.74 3.81
CA THR A 411 -23.77 -17.19 3.67
C THR A 411 -23.36 -17.90 4.97
N GLY A 412 -22.97 -17.14 6.01
CA GLY A 412 -22.44 -17.68 7.25
C GLY A 412 -21.00 -18.21 7.15
N GLU A 413 -20.34 -18.09 5.99
CA GLU A 413 -18.97 -18.59 5.78
C GLU A 413 -17.97 -17.96 6.78
N ALA A 414 -18.02 -16.63 6.97
CA ALA A 414 -17.15 -15.93 7.90
C ALA A 414 -17.40 -16.37 9.38
N ILE A 415 -18.65 -16.67 9.72
CA ILE A 415 -19.02 -17.13 11.08
C ILE A 415 -18.45 -18.53 11.32
N ARG A 416 -18.68 -19.47 10.40
CA ARG A 416 -18.16 -20.85 10.53
C ARG A 416 -16.63 -20.88 10.51
N TYR A 417 -15.98 -19.99 9.72
CA TYR A 417 -14.52 -19.81 9.78
C TYR A 417 -14.06 -19.41 11.19
N LYS A 418 -14.71 -18.43 11.77
CA LYS A 418 -14.43 -17.99 13.14
C LYS A 418 -14.57 -19.15 14.14
N GLU A 419 -15.66 -19.93 14.08
CA GLU A 419 -15.90 -21.08 14.96
C GLU A 419 -14.78 -22.10 14.84
N GLN A 420 -14.34 -22.44 13.62
CA GLN A 420 -13.22 -23.35 13.38
C GLN A 420 -11.89 -22.82 13.96
N MET A 421 -11.63 -21.51 13.82
CA MET A 421 -10.43 -20.89 14.41
C MET A 421 -10.48 -20.90 15.95
N GLU A 422 -11.64 -20.62 16.54
CA GLU A 422 -11.81 -20.66 18.01
C GLU A 422 -11.60 -22.07 18.58
N GLU A 423 -12.08 -23.11 17.88
CA GLU A 423 -11.84 -24.51 18.26
C GLU A 423 -10.36 -24.88 18.19
N ARG A 424 -9.65 -24.45 17.13
CA ARG A 424 -8.19 -24.65 17.03
C ARG A 424 -7.43 -23.97 18.15
N ILE A 425 -7.74 -22.70 18.43
CA ILE A 425 -7.09 -21.94 19.49
C ILE A 425 -7.31 -22.58 20.86
N LYS A 426 -8.49 -23.17 21.12
CA LYS A 426 -8.72 -23.93 22.34
C LYS A 426 -7.79 -25.13 22.46
N LYS A 427 -7.57 -25.87 21.35
CA LYS A 427 -6.62 -27.00 21.33
C LYS A 427 -5.18 -26.53 21.56
N TYR A 428 -4.75 -25.44 20.93
CA TYR A 428 -3.38 -24.90 21.11
C TYR A 428 -3.11 -24.39 22.54
N LYS A 429 -4.15 -23.96 23.25
CA LYS A 429 -4.04 -23.51 24.64
C LYS A 429 -4.06 -24.64 25.69
N ASP A 430 -4.32 -25.86 25.28
CA ASP A 430 -4.32 -27.02 26.21
C ASP A 430 -2.87 -27.44 26.52
N LYS A 431 -2.41 -27.06 27.73
CA LYS A 431 -1.05 -27.33 28.19
C LYS A 431 -0.75 -28.83 28.42
N ASN A 432 -1.76 -29.71 28.41
CA ASN A 432 -1.59 -31.13 28.61
C ASN A 432 -1.24 -31.88 27.32
N ILE A 433 -1.31 -31.23 26.18
CA ILE A 433 -1.06 -31.80 24.83
C ILE A 433 0.24 -31.24 24.31
N GLN A 434 1.22 -32.09 24.00
CA GLN A 434 2.49 -31.69 23.39
C GLN A 434 2.40 -31.59 21.87
N ASP A 435 1.72 -32.55 21.22
CA ASP A 435 1.49 -32.58 19.78
C ASP A 435 0.00 -32.46 19.51
N VAL A 436 -0.41 -31.37 18.87
CA VAL A 436 -1.82 -31.07 18.62
C VAL A 436 -2.21 -31.44 17.20
N GLU A 437 -3.07 -32.42 17.05
CA GLU A 437 -3.72 -32.71 15.77
C GLU A 437 -4.98 -31.83 15.61
N VAL A 438 -5.02 -31.05 14.54
CA VAL A 438 -6.15 -30.17 14.23
C VAL A 438 -6.78 -30.51 12.89
N GLU A 439 -8.08 -30.39 12.80
CA GLU A 439 -8.80 -30.57 11.54
C GLU A 439 -8.44 -29.47 10.54
N LYS A 440 -8.42 -29.84 9.26
CA LYS A 440 -8.25 -28.89 8.16
C LYS A 440 -9.37 -27.85 8.15
N ILE A 441 -9.03 -26.58 7.92
CA ILE A 441 -10.03 -25.53 7.80
C ILE A 441 -10.88 -25.77 6.55
N LYS A 442 -12.20 -25.94 6.75
CA LYS A 442 -13.17 -26.19 5.68
C LYS A 442 -13.64 -24.89 5.03
N GLU A 443 -13.89 -23.87 5.85
CA GLU A 443 -14.36 -22.56 5.41
C GLU A 443 -13.17 -21.64 5.09
N LYS A 444 -13.11 -21.11 3.88
CA LYS A 444 -11.97 -20.30 3.39
C LYS A 444 -12.45 -18.95 2.83
N PRO A 445 -12.98 -18.07 3.69
CA PRO A 445 -13.45 -16.77 3.25
C PRO A 445 -12.30 -15.97 2.61
N TYR A 446 -12.49 -15.54 1.38
CA TYR A 446 -11.46 -14.92 0.53
C TYR A 446 -10.71 -13.75 1.21
N LEU A 447 -11.37 -12.99 2.06
CA LEU A 447 -10.76 -11.84 2.73
C LEU A 447 -9.99 -12.22 4.00
N LEU A 448 -10.35 -13.33 4.67
CA LEU A 448 -9.86 -13.66 6.00
C LEU A 448 -8.87 -14.84 6.00
N PHE A 449 -9.06 -15.79 5.07
CA PHE A 449 -8.22 -16.97 5.00
C PHE A 449 -6.96 -16.70 4.16
N VAL A 450 -5.79 -16.99 4.73
CA VAL A 450 -4.49 -16.84 4.05
C VAL A 450 -3.89 -18.20 3.73
N SER A 451 -3.70 -19.03 4.74
CA SER A 451 -3.10 -20.37 4.60
C SER A 451 -3.60 -21.30 5.69
N ASP A 452 -3.40 -22.58 5.52
CA ASP A 452 -3.67 -23.63 6.50
C ASP A 452 -2.43 -24.47 6.71
N LEU A 453 -2.40 -25.23 7.79
CA LEU A 453 -1.42 -26.28 8.03
C LEU A 453 -1.49 -27.34 6.93
N THR A 454 -0.38 -28.00 6.67
CA THR A 454 -0.27 -29.07 5.68
C THR A 454 -0.32 -30.44 6.36
N GLU A 455 -0.60 -31.49 5.57
CA GLU A 455 -0.60 -32.87 6.07
C GLU A 455 0.81 -33.40 6.36
N ASN A 456 1.84 -32.74 5.88
CA ASN A 456 3.23 -33.10 6.17
C ASN A 456 3.71 -32.42 7.46
N PRO A 457 3.94 -33.16 8.56
CA PRO A 457 4.39 -32.59 9.83
C PRO A 457 5.70 -31.77 9.72
N GLU A 458 6.56 -32.13 8.77
CA GLU A 458 7.84 -31.45 8.56
C GLU A 458 7.73 -30.20 7.66
N ASP A 459 6.53 -29.87 7.20
CA ASP A 459 6.32 -28.64 6.45
C ASP A 459 6.60 -27.42 7.33
N TRP A 460 7.31 -26.47 6.76
CA TRP A 460 7.65 -25.22 7.47
C TRP A 460 6.42 -24.48 8.01
N LEU A 461 5.25 -24.59 7.33
CA LEU A 461 4.00 -24.00 7.79
C LEU A 461 3.53 -24.59 9.13
N ASN A 462 3.77 -25.88 9.36
CA ASN A 462 3.38 -26.55 10.60
C ASN A 462 4.29 -26.16 11.77
N GLY A 463 5.54 -25.82 11.50
CA GLY A 463 6.48 -25.28 12.48
C GLY A 463 6.24 -23.82 12.89
N LEU A 464 5.26 -23.13 12.28
CA LEU A 464 4.92 -21.75 12.57
C LEU A 464 3.93 -21.59 13.73
N VAL A 465 3.25 -22.66 14.16
CA VAL A 465 2.14 -22.64 15.15
C VAL A 465 2.56 -23.30 16.52
#